data_80f711b69d09c76d5818e8ddf7fbc812
#
_entry.id   80f711b69d09c76d5818e8ddf7fbc812
#
_cell.length_a   1.000
_cell.length_b   1.000
_cell.length_c   1.000
_cell.angle_alpha   90.00
_cell.angle_beta   90.00
_cell.angle_gamma   90.00
#
_symmetry.space_group_name_H-M   'P 1'
#
loop_
_entity.id
_entity.type
_entity.pdbx_description
1 polymer ?
#
loop_
_entity_poly.entity_id
_entity_poly.type
_entity_poly.pdbx_seq_one_letter_code
_entity_poly.pdbx_strand_id
1 'polypeptide(L)'
;MINYKEAKKILIKSKIKIKDEIINSSKSLNRINVLDIYSTVNYPAGTNAAFDGFAINSKETNKLNKKNSQNFKILKTISAGDNPKLNKINKFETVEVMTGALIPKNFDTIIPIEKIIFSKNRKFILINERIKKNQHIRYAGSDYKKNDLIIKKGTIIQPSHILAFKTLGITNIKLKKKPNILFFSTGNEISNNKNI
;
A
#
# COMPACT_ATOMS: atom_id res chain seq x y z
N MET A 1 -47.39 9.46 33.63
CA MET A 1 -46.59 9.90 32.44
C MET A 1 -45.18 10.19 32.93
N ILE A 2 -44.15 9.67 32.30
CA ILE A 2 -42.74 9.99 32.65
C ILE A 2 -42.38 11.34 32.07
N ASN A 3 -41.54 12.11 32.76
CA ASN A 3 -41.08 13.40 32.27
C ASN A 3 -39.85 13.20 31.33
N TYR A 4 -39.49 14.25 30.58
CA TYR A 4 -38.36 14.21 29.63
C TYR A 4 -37.06 13.75 30.28
N LYS A 5 -36.73 14.22 31.49
CA LYS A 5 -35.48 13.88 32.17
C LYS A 5 -35.42 12.40 32.54
N GLU A 6 -36.52 11.83 32.96
CA GLU A 6 -36.63 10.39 33.27
C GLU A 6 -36.54 9.54 32.00
N ALA A 7 -37.27 9.91 30.95
CA ALA A 7 -37.19 9.23 29.66
C ALA A 7 -35.74 9.21 29.12
N LYS A 8 -35.05 10.36 29.15
CA LYS A 8 -33.66 10.47 28.74
C LYS A 8 -32.74 9.58 29.58
N LYS A 9 -32.93 9.52 30.91
CA LYS A 9 -32.16 8.63 31.79
C LYS A 9 -32.33 7.16 31.41
N ILE A 10 -33.59 6.74 31.14
CA ILE A 10 -33.89 5.37 30.72
C ILE A 10 -33.18 5.04 29.41
N LEU A 11 -33.27 5.90 28.39
CA LEU A 11 -32.63 5.72 27.11
C LEU A 11 -31.08 5.60 27.23
N ILE A 12 -30.44 6.48 27.99
CA ILE A 12 -29.01 6.46 28.21
C ILE A 12 -28.57 5.19 28.95
N LYS A 13 -29.39 4.69 29.90
CA LYS A 13 -29.11 3.45 30.63
C LYS A 13 -29.37 2.20 29.79
N SER A 14 -30.15 2.30 28.72
CA SER A 14 -30.48 1.18 27.84
C SER A 14 -29.23 0.78 27.04
N LYS A 15 -28.55 -0.28 27.47
CA LYS A 15 -27.36 -0.84 26.75
C LYS A 15 -27.85 -1.72 25.61
N ILE A 16 -27.86 -1.16 24.39
CA ILE A 16 -28.14 -1.95 23.17
C ILE A 16 -26.91 -2.74 22.79
N LYS A 17 -26.95 -4.07 22.87
CA LYS A 17 -25.90 -4.96 22.40
C LYS A 17 -26.06 -5.19 20.89
N ILE A 18 -25.24 -4.53 20.09
CA ILE A 18 -25.18 -4.77 18.65
C ILE A 18 -24.28 -5.98 18.42
N LYS A 19 -24.79 -7.00 17.72
CA LYS A 19 -24.03 -8.20 17.34
C LYS A 19 -22.92 -7.88 16.37
N ASP A 20 -21.93 -8.76 16.31
CA ASP A 20 -20.87 -8.70 15.31
C ASP A 20 -21.25 -9.54 14.09
N GLU A 21 -20.68 -9.20 12.94
CA GLU A 21 -20.78 -9.98 11.72
C GLU A 21 -19.46 -9.93 10.95
N ILE A 22 -19.21 -10.93 10.10
CA ILE A 22 -18.06 -10.96 9.20
C ILE A 22 -18.57 -10.65 7.80
N ILE A 23 -17.98 -9.66 7.14
CA ILE A 23 -18.33 -9.30 5.77
C ILE A 23 -17.09 -9.09 4.92
N ASN A 24 -17.27 -9.07 3.61
CA ASN A 24 -16.20 -8.72 2.70
C ASN A 24 -15.77 -7.26 2.92
N SER A 25 -14.46 -7.02 2.97
CA SER A 25 -13.87 -5.71 3.24
C SER A 25 -14.33 -4.61 2.26
N SER A 26 -14.66 -4.95 1.02
CA SER A 26 -15.20 -3.99 0.04
C SER A 26 -16.58 -3.44 0.39
N LYS A 27 -17.34 -4.13 1.24
CA LYS A 27 -18.69 -3.72 1.70
C LYS A 27 -18.65 -3.06 3.08
N SER A 28 -17.48 -2.74 3.59
CA SER A 28 -17.27 -2.27 4.97
C SER A 28 -17.34 -0.76 5.18
N LEU A 29 -17.50 0.02 4.13
CA LEU A 29 -17.54 1.49 4.22
C LEU A 29 -18.55 1.97 5.27
N ASN A 30 -18.12 2.92 6.08
CA ASN A 30 -18.92 3.53 7.16
C ASN A 30 -19.37 2.53 8.25
N ARG A 31 -18.75 1.34 8.32
CA ARG A 31 -18.99 0.36 9.37
C ARG A 31 -17.91 0.49 10.45
N ILE A 32 -18.22 -0.03 11.64
CA ILE A 32 -17.29 0.00 12.79
C ILE A 32 -16.64 -1.37 12.94
N ASN A 33 -15.31 -1.42 12.92
CA ASN A 33 -14.56 -2.65 13.18
C ASN A 33 -14.56 -3.01 14.67
N VAL A 34 -14.50 -4.31 14.98
CA VAL A 34 -14.57 -4.82 16.35
C VAL A 34 -13.26 -5.36 16.89
N LEU A 35 -12.25 -5.44 16.06
CA LEU A 35 -10.90 -5.91 16.40
C LEU A 35 -9.86 -4.99 15.78
N ASP A 36 -8.66 -4.93 16.36
CA ASP A 36 -7.51 -4.36 15.67
C ASP A 36 -7.22 -5.17 14.40
N ILE A 37 -6.90 -4.49 13.32
CA ILE A 37 -6.57 -5.13 12.04
C ILE A 37 -5.12 -4.81 11.71
N TYR A 38 -4.35 -5.87 11.46
CA TYR A 38 -2.92 -5.79 11.20
C TYR A 38 -2.60 -6.25 9.78
N SER A 39 -1.51 -5.76 9.23
CA SER A 39 -0.99 -6.22 7.95
C SER A 39 -0.53 -7.68 8.05
N THR A 40 -0.96 -8.51 7.11
CA THR A 40 -0.56 -9.93 7.04
C THR A 40 0.73 -10.13 6.24
N VAL A 41 1.16 -9.12 5.48
CA VAL A 41 2.30 -9.16 4.57
C VAL A 41 3.09 -7.85 4.63
N ASN A 42 4.29 -7.86 4.06
CA ASN A 42 4.99 -6.63 3.72
C ASN A 42 4.40 -6.03 2.44
N TYR A 43 4.28 -4.71 2.37
CA TYR A 43 3.93 -4.01 1.14
C TYR A 43 4.87 -2.80 0.91
N PRO A 44 5.51 -2.71 -0.27
CA PRO A 44 5.55 -3.74 -1.31
C PRO A 44 6.18 -5.05 -0.80
N ALA A 45 5.83 -6.18 -1.46
CA ALA A 45 6.30 -7.50 -1.05
C ALA A 45 7.80 -7.72 -1.28
N GLY A 46 8.37 -6.99 -2.23
CA GLY A 46 9.80 -7.03 -2.58
C GLY A 46 10.36 -5.65 -2.81
N THR A 47 11.68 -5.54 -2.73
CA THR A 47 12.40 -4.30 -3.07
C THR A 47 12.30 -4.05 -4.58
N ASN A 48 11.77 -2.90 -4.98
CA ASN A 48 11.47 -2.60 -6.37
C ASN A 48 11.99 -1.22 -6.81
N ALA A 49 11.99 -1.01 -8.13
CA ALA A 49 12.38 0.24 -8.74
C ALA A 49 11.33 1.33 -8.50
N ALA A 50 11.74 2.49 -8.03
CA ALA A 50 10.89 3.67 -7.88
C ALA A 50 10.79 4.48 -9.19
N PHE A 51 11.71 4.28 -10.14
CA PHE A 51 11.79 4.96 -11.43
C PHE A 51 12.23 3.97 -12.51
N ASP A 52 11.90 4.28 -13.76
CA ASP A 52 12.48 3.62 -14.92
C ASP A 52 13.97 4.00 -15.01
N GLY A 53 14.84 3.03 -15.26
CA GLY A 53 16.26 3.29 -15.30
C GLY A 53 17.13 2.04 -15.24
N PHE A 54 18.34 2.18 -14.74
CA PHE A 54 19.33 1.13 -14.73
C PHE A 54 19.76 0.78 -13.30
N ALA A 55 19.55 -0.48 -12.92
CA ALA A 55 19.99 -0.99 -11.63
C ALA A 55 21.47 -1.34 -11.67
N ILE A 56 22.24 -0.82 -10.72
CA ILE A 56 23.68 -1.02 -10.64
C ILE A 56 24.11 -1.38 -9.21
N ASN A 57 25.30 -1.92 -9.08
CA ASN A 57 26.01 -2.02 -7.81
C ASN A 57 26.79 -0.71 -7.58
N SER A 58 26.35 0.09 -6.64
CA SER A 58 26.94 1.41 -6.35
C SER A 58 28.45 1.35 -6.03
N LYS A 59 28.93 0.24 -5.43
CA LYS A 59 30.36 0.06 -5.11
C LYS A 59 31.25 0.09 -6.34
N GLU A 60 30.73 -0.30 -7.50
CA GLU A 60 31.50 -0.31 -8.77
C GLU A 60 31.72 1.10 -9.30
N THR A 61 31.00 2.10 -8.81
CA THR A 61 31.14 3.50 -9.20
C THR A 61 32.06 4.31 -8.29
N ASN A 62 32.58 3.73 -7.21
CA ASN A 62 33.33 4.48 -6.16
C ASN A 62 34.51 5.29 -6.66
N LYS A 63 35.18 4.85 -7.76
CA LYS A 63 36.33 5.52 -8.34
C LYS A 63 35.98 6.33 -9.60
N LEU A 64 34.70 6.38 -9.99
CA LEU A 64 34.26 7.04 -11.21
C LEU A 64 34.08 8.56 -10.98
N ASN A 65 34.49 9.30 -11.99
CA ASN A 65 34.34 10.76 -12.09
C ASN A 65 34.44 11.17 -13.57
N LYS A 66 34.30 12.44 -13.89
CA LYS A 66 34.31 12.96 -15.28
C LYS A 66 35.57 12.60 -16.07
N LYS A 67 36.73 12.38 -15.40
CA LYS A 67 37.97 11.96 -16.03
C LYS A 67 38.14 10.43 -16.09
N ASN A 68 37.40 9.68 -15.27
CA ASN A 68 37.44 8.23 -15.18
C ASN A 68 36.02 7.67 -15.27
N SER A 69 35.57 7.45 -16.48
CA SER A 69 34.24 6.88 -16.76
C SER A 69 34.34 5.39 -17.06
N GLN A 70 33.21 4.68 -16.92
CA GLN A 70 33.10 3.24 -17.15
C GLN A 70 31.83 2.91 -17.94
N ASN A 71 31.99 2.02 -18.92
CA ASN A 71 30.85 1.43 -19.61
C ASN A 71 30.29 0.24 -18.82
N PHE A 72 28.98 0.25 -18.59
CA PHE A 72 28.23 -0.85 -17.98
C PHE A 72 27.40 -1.55 -19.05
N LYS A 73 27.61 -2.87 -19.20
CA LYS A 73 26.93 -3.69 -20.21
C LYS A 73 25.47 -3.94 -19.76
N ILE A 74 24.51 -3.67 -20.62
CA ILE A 74 23.11 -3.96 -20.40
C ILE A 74 22.85 -5.44 -20.65
N LEU A 75 22.36 -6.18 -19.64
CA LEU A 75 22.09 -7.60 -19.74
C LEU A 75 20.70 -7.89 -20.30
N LYS A 76 19.70 -7.25 -19.72
CA LYS A 76 18.28 -7.38 -20.10
C LYS A 76 17.46 -6.24 -19.51
N THR A 77 16.21 -6.14 -19.96
CA THR A 77 15.16 -5.32 -19.31
C THR A 77 14.32 -6.19 -18.39
N ILE A 78 13.91 -5.65 -17.25
CA ILE A 78 13.04 -6.29 -16.26
C ILE A 78 11.84 -5.38 -16.02
N SER A 79 10.64 -5.87 -16.33
CA SER A 79 9.38 -5.17 -16.13
C SER A 79 8.73 -5.55 -14.79
N ALA A 80 7.74 -4.76 -14.36
CA ALA A 80 6.94 -5.11 -13.19
C ALA A 80 6.24 -6.47 -13.41
N GLY A 81 6.42 -7.39 -12.46
CA GLY A 81 5.90 -8.76 -12.54
C GLY A 81 6.90 -9.79 -13.09
N ASP A 82 7.99 -9.35 -13.70
CA ASP A 82 9.03 -10.25 -14.20
C ASP A 82 9.84 -10.89 -13.06
N ASN A 83 10.42 -12.06 -13.36
CA ASN A 83 11.37 -12.71 -12.46
C ASN A 83 12.74 -11.98 -12.50
N PRO A 84 13.19 -11.42 -11.37
CA PRO A 84 14.45 -10.67 -11.30
C PRO A 84 15.69 -11.56 -11.30
N LYS A 85 15.56 -12.88 -11.36
CA LYS A 85 16.72 -13.80 -11.33
C LYS A 85 17.66 -13.54 -12.49
N LEU A 86 18.95 -13.49 -12.17
CA LEU A 86 20.09 -13.47 -13.09
C LEU A 86 21.02 -14.61 -12.70
N ASN A 87 21.50 -15.37 -13.70
CA ASN A 87 22.34 -16.54 -13.45
C ASN A 87 23.71 -16.12 -12.90
N LYS A 88 24.34 -15.16 -13.54
CA LYS A 88 25.65 -14.61 -13.16
C LYS A 88 25.68 -13.15 -13.56
N ILE A 89 26.21 -12.32 -12.69
CA ILE A 89 26.44 -10.90 -12.94
C ILE A 89 27.94 -10.66 -12.75
N ASN A 90 28.56 -10.13 -13.79
CA ASN A 90 29.97 -9.76 -13.73
C ASN A 90 30.08 -8.28 -13.34
N LYS A 91 31.30 -7.83 -13.09
CA LYS A 91 31.60 -6.43 -12.80
C LYS A 91 31.24 -5.55 -14.00
N PHE A 92 30.68 -4.36 -13.73
CA PHE A 92 30.24 -3.41 -14.75
C PHE A 92 29.15 -3.97 -15.69
N GLU A 93 28.25 -4.77 -15.15
CA GLU A 93 27.02 -5.17 -15.81
C GLU A 93 25.82 -4.52 -15.10
N THR A 94 24.77 -4.26 -15.84
CA THR A 94 23.54 -3.60 -15.37
C THR A 94 22.31 -4.24 -16.00
N VAL A 95 21.16 -3.96 -15.43
CA VAL A 95 19.85 -4.29 -16.00
C VAL A 95 19.02 -3.01 -16.09
N GLU A 96 18.31 -2.87 -17.20
CA GLU A 96 17.25 -1.89 -17.29
C GLU A 96 16.06 -2.37 -16.45
N VAL A 97 15.47 -1.48 -15.65
CA VAL A 97 14.32 -1.80 -14.81
C VAL A 97 13.23 -0.78 -15.03
N MET A 98 12.00 -1.26 -15.15
CA MET A 98 10.81 -0.42 -15.20
C MET A 98 10.29 -0.16 -13.78
N THR A 99 9.61 0.94 -13.58
CA THR A 99 8.96 1.28 -12.30
C THR A 99 8.13 0.11 -11.77
N GLY A 100 8.34 -0.25 -10.52
CA GLY A 100 7.68 -1.40 -9.88
C GLY A 100 8.36 -2.75 -10.12
N ALA A 101 9.36 -2.85 -11.01
CA ALA A 101 10.12 -4.08 -11.23
C ALA A 101 10.94 -4.45 -10.00
N LEU A 102 10.99 -5.74 -9.67
CA LEU A 102 11.85 -6.25 -8.60
C LEU A 102 13.32 -6.09 -8.97
N ILE A 103 14.11 -5.58 -8.04
CA ILE A 103 15.55 -5.37 -8.24
C ILE A 103 16.30 -6.66 -7.92
N PRO A 104 17.18 -7.16 -8.81
CA PRO A 104 18.06 -8.29 -8.52
C PRO A 104 18.98 -8.01 -7.33
N LYS A 105 19.24 -9.03 -6.51
CA LYS A 105 19.97 -8.91 -5.23
C LYS A 105 21.36 -8.26 -5.30
N ASN A 106 21.99 -8.30 -6.46
CA ASN A 106 23.35 -7.78 -6.64
C ASN A 106 23.40 -6.27 -6.87
N PHE A 107 22.26 -5.64 -7.09
CA PHE A 107 22.13 -4.22 -7.32
C PHE A 107 21.54 -3.52 -6.10
N ASP A 108 21.98 -2.31 -5.85
CA ASP A 108 21.62 -1.56 -4.65
C ASP A 108 21.25 -0.10 -4.91
N THR A 109 21.13 0.28 -6.18
CA THR A 109 20.73 1.63 -6.58
C THR A 109 20.23 1.64 -8.04
N ILE A 110 19.44 2.64 -8.38
CA ILE A 110 18.95 2.87 -9.74
C ILE A 110 19.37 4.25 -10.20
N ILE A 111 19.84 4.33 -11.45
CA ILE A 111 20.05 5.59 -12.16
C ILE A 111 18.84 5.80 -13.06
N PRO A 112 18.05 6.89 -12.89
CA PRO A 112 16.93 7.19 -13.76
C PRO A 112 17.33 7.29 -15.22
N ILE A 113 16.46 6.85 -16.13
CA ILE A 113 16.76 6.77 -17.57
C ILE A 113 17.13 8.14 -18.16
N GLU A 114 16.60 9.22 -17.61
CA GLU A 114 16.85 10.59 -18.05
C GLU A 114 18.30 11.05 -17.79
N LYS A 115 19.01 10.36 -16.89
CA LYS A 115 20.41 10.64 -16.54
C LYS A 115 21.40 9.75 -17.26
N ILE A 116 20.94 8.87 -18.14
CA ILE A 116 21.76 7.87 -18.79
C ILE A 116 22.37 8.39 -20.10
N ILE A 117 23.66 8.12 -20.25
CA ILE A 117 24.38 8.29 -21.52
C ILE A 117 24.55 6.90 -22.14
N PHE A 118 23.88 6.67 -23.27
CA PHE A 118 23.97 5.41 -23.99
C PHE A 118 25.17 5.37 -24.95
N SER A 119 25.74 4.18 -25.12
CA SER A 119 26.61 3.91 -26.27
C SER A 119 25.83 3.99 -27.59
N LYS A 120 26.53 4.20 -28.74
CA LYS A 120 25.88 4.31 -30.07
C LYS A 120 24.97 3.12 -30.41
N ASN A 121 25.31 1.92 -29.98
CA ASN A 121 24.53 0.69 -30.22
C ASN A 121 23.57 0.34 -29.10
N ARG A 122 23.44 1.21 -28.08
CA ARG A 122 22.59 1.02 -26.89
C ARG A 122 22.83 -0.29 -26.11
N LYS A 123 24.00 -0.93 -26.28
CA LYS A 123 24.36 -2.14 -25.52
C LYS A 123 25.03 -1.82 -24.18
N PHE A 124 25.47 -0.58 -24.00
CA PHE A 124 26.15 -0.09 -22.80
C PHE A 124 25.59 1.24 -22.38
N ILE A 125 25.67 1.53 -21.08
CA ILE A 125 25.52 2.85 -20.51
C ILE A 125 26.85 3.34 -19.99
N LEU A 126 27.13 4.63 -20.13
CA LEU A 126 28.34 5.28 -19.61
C LEU A 126 28.04 5.90 -18.26
N ILE A 127 28.81 5.54 -17.24
CA ILE A 127 28.73 6.16 -15.90
C ILE A 127 30.06 6.89 -15.66
N ASN A 128 29.97 8.19 -15.39
CA ASN A 128 31.10 9.10 -15.20
C ASN A 128 31.05 9.84 -13.87
N GLU A 129 30.33 9.29 -12.90
CA GLU A 129 30.24 9.84 -11.55
C GLU A 129 30.04 8.72 -10.51
N ARG A 130 30.35 9.04 -9.26
CA ARG A 130 30.04 8.16 -8.14
C ARG A 130 28.56 8.20 -7.83
N ILE A 131 27.91 7.05 -7.83
CA ILE A 131 26.48 6.89 -7.50
C ILE A 131 26.33 6.47 -6.05
N LYS A 132 25.46 7.15 -5.32
CA LYS A 132 25.17 6.82 -3.92
C LYS A 132 24.29 5.56 -3.86
N LYS A 133 24.57 4.72 -2.87
CA LYS A 133 23.74 3.54 -2.56
C LYS A 133 22.31 3.94 -2.19
N ASN A 134 21.36 3.05 -2.45
CA ASN A 134 19.96 3.15 -2.04
C ASN A 134 19.17 4.29 -2.72
N GLN A 135 19.62 4.81 -3.87
CA GLN A 135 18.87 5.82 -4.61
C GLN A 135 17.79 5.15 -5.47
N HIS A 136 16.62 5.77 -5.54
CA HIS A 136 15.49 5.38 -6.38
C HIS A 136 15.02 3.94 -6.19
N ILE A 137 15.16 3.42 -4.96
CA ILE A 137 14.73 2.10 -4.54
C ILE A 137 13.58 2.24 -3.54
N ARG A 138 12.52 1.47 -3.74
CA ARG A 138 11.44 1.31 -2.80
C ARG A 138 11.57 -0.05 -2.12
N TYR A 139 11.90 -0.03 -0.84
CA TYR A 139 12.18 -1.26 -0.09
C TYR A 139 10.91 -2.06 0.22
N ALA A 140 11.08 -3.37 0.30
CA ALA A 140 10.05 -4.26 0.82
C ALA A 140 9.56 -3.76 2.19
N GLY A 141 8.25 -3.65 2.35
CA GLY A 141 7.64 -3.19 3.58
C GLY A 141 7.79 -1.69 3.87
N SER A 142 8.11 -0.86 2.87
CA SER A 142 8.22 0.59 3.07
C SER A 142 6.89 1.27 3.41
N ASP A 143 5.77 0.72 2.96
CA ASP A 143 4.43 1.26 3.24
C ASP A 143 3.79 0.55 4.43
N TYR A 144 3.83 -0.79 4.43
CA TYR A 144 3.37 -1.65 5.52
C TYR A 144 4.34 -2.81 5.73
N LYS A 145 4.77 -3.01 6.95
CA LYS A 145 5.43 -4.26 7.36
C LYS A 145 4.39 -5.25 7.83
N LYS A 146 4.70 -6.54 7.73
CA LYS A 146 3.89 -7.57 8.36
C LYS A 146 3.74 -7.26 9.87
N ASN A 147 2.53 -7.36 10.38
CA ASN A 147 2.10 -7.02 11.73
C ASN A 147 2.01 -5.51 12.05
N ASP A 148 2.18 -4.61 11.09
CA ASP A 148 1.84 -3.21 11.31
C ASP A 148 0.33 -3.05 11.52
N LEU A 149 -0.04 -2.21 12.49
CA LEU A 149 -1.43 -1.88 12.77
C LEU A 149 -2.00 -1.01 11.65
N ILE A 150 -3.04 -1.49 10.97
CA ILE A 150 -3.74 -0.74 9.91
C ILE A 150 -4.82 0.14 10.51
N ILE A 151 -5.70 -0.44 11.32
CA ILE A 151 -6.77 0.28 12.04
C ILE A 151 -6.99 -0.32 13.42
N LYS A 152 -7.31 0.56 14.38
CA LYS A 152 -7.67 0.17 15.76
C LYS A 152 -9.13 -0.27 15.83
N LYS A 153 -9.44 -1.14 16.80
CA LYS A 153 -10.80 -1.50 17.20
C LYS A 153 -11.66 -0.26 17.42
N GLY A 154 -12.90 -0.30 16.97
CA GLY A 154 -13.86 0.79 17.12
C GLY A 154 -13.74 1.91 16.08
N THR A 155 -12.84 1.77 15.10
CA THR A 155 -12.67 2.75 14.02
C THR A 155 -13.79 2.62 12.98
N ILE A 156 -14.30 3.75 12.51
CA ILE A 156 -15.20 3.80 11.34
C ILE A 156 -14.35 3.63 10.09
N ILE A 157 -14.72 2.65 9.25
CA ILE A 157 -13.98 2.32 8.05
C ILE A 157 -14.18 3.40 6.98
N GLN A 158 -13.07 3.95 6.52
CA GLN A 158 -12.96 4.98 5.48
C GLN A 158 -12.56 4.35 4.13
N PRO A 159 -12.71 5.06 2.99
CA PRO A 159 -12.25 4.56 1.68
C PRO A 159 -10.76 4.19 1.65
N SER A 160 -9.89 4.95 2.34
CA SER A 160 -8.46 4.65 2.45
C SER A 160 -8.19 3.31 3.16
N HIS A 161 -9.00 2.96 4.16
CA HIS A 161 -8.89 1.65 4.81
C HIS A 161 -9.28 0.51 3.87
N ILE A 162 -10.30 0.71 3.03
CA ILE A 162 -10.70 -0.29 2.02
C ILE A 162 -9.58 -0.49 0.99
N LEU A 163 -8.94 0.61 0.56
CA LEU A 163 -7.77 0.53 -0.32
C LEU A 163 -6.66 -0.29 0.33
N ALA A 164 -6.30 0.01 1.59
CA ALA A 164 -5.29 -0.75 2.32
C ALA A 164 -5.66 -2.24 2.44
N PHE A 165 -6.92 -2.58 2.75
CA PHE A 165 -7.37 -3.97 2.81
C PHE A 165 -7.19 -4.69 1.47
N LYS A 166 -7.57 -4.05 0.36
CA LYS A 166 -7.40 -4.63 -0.99
C LYS A 166 -5.94 -4.84 -1.32
N THR A 167 -5.09 -3.84 -1.07
CA THR A 167 -3.64 -3.89 -1.31
C THR A 167 -2.97 -5.01 -0.51
N LEU A 168 -3.41 -5.22 0.74
CA LEU A 168 -2.83 -6.22 1.65
C LEU A 168 -3.54 -7.59 1.59
N GLY A 169 -4.50 -7.77 0.67
CA GLY A 169 -5.24 -9.03 0.51
C GLY A 169 -6.19 -9.38 1.67
N ILE A 170 -6.62 -8.38 2.46
CA ILE A 170 -7.55 -8.58 3.57
C ILE A 170 -8.98 -8.61 3.01
N THR A 171 -9.53 -9.80 2.83
CA THR A 171 -10.82 -10.00 2.17
C THR A 171 -12.01 -9.92 3.11
N ASN A 172 -11.88 -10.46 4.33
CA ASN A 172 -12.97 -10.52 5.30
C ASN A 172 -12.57 -9.86 6.61
N ILE A 173 -13.49 -9.08 7.17
CA ILE A 173 -13.28 -8.36 8.42
C ILE A 173 -14.51 -8.46 9.33
N LYS A 174 -14.27 -8.42 10.64
CA LYS A 174 -15.32 -8.49 11.65
C LYS A 174 -15.78 -7.10 12.08
N LEU A 175 -17.06 -6.83 11.94
CA LEU A 175 -17.66 -5.51 12.12
C LEU A 175 -18.87 -5.57 13.04
N LYS A 176 -19.29 -4.42 13.59
CA LYS A 176 -20.60 -4.28 14.22
C LYS A 176 -21.70 -4.40 13.16
N LYS A 177 -22.71 -5.22 13.41
CA LYS A 177 -23.92 -5.31 12.57
C LYS A 177 -24.64 -3.95 12.56
N LYS A 178 -25.26 -3.60 11.43
CA LYS A 178 -26.12 -2.42 11.38
C LYS A 178 -27.32 -2.64 12.30
N PRO A 179 -27.69 -1.67 13.17
CA PRO A 179 -28.89 -1.79 13.96
C PRO A 179 -30.14 -1.71 13.07
N ASN A 180 -31.16 -2.46 13.42
CA ASN A 180 -32.48 -2.25 12.87
C ASN A 180 -33.15 -1.13 13.68
N ILE A 181 -33.63 -0.12 13.00
CA ILE A 181 -34.30 1.03 13.63
C ILE A 181 -35.76 1.02 13.18
N LEU A 182 -36.68 1.05 14.14
CA LEU A 182 -38.10 1.19 13.90
C LEU A 182 -38.54 2.57 14.40
N PHE A 183 -39.32 3.23 13.60
CA PHE A 183 -39.95 4.51 13.94
C PHE A 183 -41.44 4.31 14.10
N PHE A 184 -41.96 4.80 15.19
CA PHE A 184 -43.42 4.80 15.47
C PHE A 184 -43.88 6.23 15.62
N SER A 185 -44.90 6.59 14.88
CA SER A 185 -45.66 7.82 15.13
C SER A 185 -46.72 7.51 16.16
N THR A 186 -46.87 8.37 17.16
CA THR A 186 -47.90 8.23 18.21
C THR A 186 -48.59 9.57 18.42
N GLY A 187 -49.90 9.53 18.63
CA GLY A 187 -50.75 10.71 18.88
C GLY A 187 -52.01 10.67 18.04
N ASN A 188 -53.10 11.18 18.59
CA ASN A 188 -54.39 11.23 17.89
C ASN A 188 -54.41 12.23 16.73
N GLU A 189 -53.41 13.14 16.69
CA GLU A 189 -53.15 14.12 15.62
C GLU A 189 -52.50 13.51 14.40
N ILE A 190 -51.98 12.26 14.48
CA ILE A 190 -51.30 11.61 13.38
C ILE A 190 -52.29 10.79 12.57
N SER A 191 -52.50 11.20 11.33
CA SER A 191 -53.40 10.55 10.40
C SER A 191 -52.67 10.07 9.13
N ASN A 192 -53.07 8.91 8.62
CA ASN A 192 -52.64 8.44 7.28
C ASN A 192 -53.43 9.14 6.16
N ASN A 193 -54.40 10.01 6.50
CA ASN A 193 -55.18 10.70 5.51
C ASN A 193 -54.40 11.89 4.93
N LYS A 194 -54.11 11.85 3.63
CA LYS A 194 -53.36 12.90 2.94
C LYS A 194 -54.14 14.18 2.67
N ASN A 195 -55.42 14.21 3.06
CA ASN A 195 -56.35 15.31 2.79
C ASN A 195 -56.69 16.11 4.05
N ILE A 196 -55.88 16.05 5.09
CA ILE A 196 -56.00 16.90 6.28
C ILE A 196 -54.86 17.90 6.31
#